data_65305cbb1069f83cdc7fafbaf36d1045
#
_entry.id   65305cbb1069f83cdc7fafbaf36d1045
#
_cell.length_a   1.000
_cell.length_b   1.000
_cell.length_c   1.000
_cell.angle_alpha   90.00
_cell.angle_beta   90.00
_cell.angle_gamma   90.00
#
_symmetry.space_group_name_H-M   'P 1'
#
loop_
_entity.id
_entity.type
_entity.pdbx_description
1 polymer ?
#
loop_
_entity_poly.entity_id
_entity_poly.type
_entity_poly.pdbx_seq_one_letter_code
_entity_poly.pdbx_strand_id
1 'polypeptide(L)'
;MKFVRRPDLDPQTRIQIVIQAWLNQGVYGQMTHIAKYYQISRTFLYQLLLAAHLHLEVLFSDAKLLFQKDHRPLEQLLLLLRLEGKCSLLSIASIVNALEYHPNSVGYLSQFFHSAGQRLPSTLLMPSKTWVFSLSDEIFASHAPILVTLDARSTTILTIELASDRSAETWKAHVEALEAHHFFSLGLASDRAPGLMAGSQAACDMAWWVADYFHEFRDLFEVLPQLERKAYAAMTQEYEAARTFANAKSEAHLHKRLAHYDTAHRTCEQAMALYDHLAILLHLLREALHVCSPHGRLRTVENVRSELLLLFDMLEALDCAAISKTLTPLRKHLDDLLVPFKQAEAIAAELRFMVPQAALDFLVLAWHHAHVSDQSGSKKKGYHQQERDFWLACADGLLGDACDTLKVLVFDKLDSIVRASSLVEMVNGLIRPYLNSCKGQITQEALNLIMFYHNHRRYKSGKRQGKAPLELLTGKPLEAPWWELLRQQIKPEQDGTRGAWPARPPLHLVVNNAGQTAQPAMPPGQTMVDSRGASANNRQPQDSEAA
;
A
#
# COMPACT_ATOMS: atom_id res chain seq x y z
N MET A 1 -9.87 41.82 11.98
CA MET A 1 -11.30 42.16 11.85
C MET A 1 -12.03 41.10 11.05
N LYS A 2 -13.16 40.55 11.57
CA LYS A 2 -13.97 39.60 10.82
C LYS A 2 -14.82 40.33 9.78
N PHE A 3 -14.64 40.02 8.51
CA PHE A 3 -15.47 40.52 7.42
C PHE A 3 -16.88 39.93 7.54
N VAL A 4 -17.90 40.77 7.67
CA VAL A 4 -19.29 40.32 7.72
C VAL A 4 -19.75 40.12 6.27
N ARG A 5 -20.01 38.85 5.90
CA ARG A 5 -20.56 38.50 4.58
C ARG A 5 -21.99 39.08 4.46
N ARG A 6 -22.24 39.90 3.45
CA ARG A 6 -23.56 40.40 3.03
C ARG A 6 -23.90 39.69 1.70
N PRO A 7 -24.56 38.52 1.75
CA PRO A 7 -24.88 37.77 0.53
C PRO A 7 -25.94 38.46 -0.36
N ASP A 8 -26.66 39.40 0.20
CA ASP A 8 -27.64 40.25 -0.48
C ASP A 8 -27.00 41.29 -1.42
N LEU A 9 -25.71 41.57 -1.29
CA LEU A 9 -24.96 42.46 -2.16
C LEU A 9 -24.13 41.65 -3.17
N ASP A 10 -24.51 41.74 -4.43
CA ASP A 10 -23.74 41.10 -5.51
C ASP A 10 -22.38 41.78 -5.73
N PRO A 11 -21.42 41.09 -6.42
CA PRO A 11 -20.08 41.64 -6.64
C PRO A 11 -20.06 42.99 -7.39
N GLN A 12 -20.95 43.20 -8.35
CA GLN A 12 -21.02 44.45 -9.11
C GLN A 12 -21.46 45.61 -8.24
N THR A 13 -22.49 45.42 -7.42
CA THR A 13 -22.95 46.39 -6.44
C THR A 13 -21.84 46.75 -5.44
N ARG A 14 -21.06 45.79 -4.97
CA ARG A 14 -19.91 46.08 -4.10
C ARG A 14 -18.84 46.91 -4.78
N ILE A 15 -18.54 46.62 -6.04
CA ILE A 15 -17.60 47.42 -6.85
C ILE A 15 -18.12 48.85 -7.01
N GLN A 16 -19.41 49.05 -7.32
CA GLN A 16 -20.01 50.35 -7.44
C GLN A 16 -19.92 51.14 -6.14
N ILE A 17 -20.20 50.53 -5.00
CA ILE A 17 -20.07 51.16 -3.68
C ILE A 17 -18.62 51.62 -3.45
N VAL A 18 -17.63 50.81 -3.77
CA VAL A 18 -16.21 51.14 -3.61
C VAL A 18 -15.81 52.30 -4.51
N ILE A 19 -16.20 52.29 -5.79
CA ILE A 19 -15.90 53.35 -6.75
C ILE A 19 -16.53 54.67 -6.28
N GLN A 20 -17.81 54.68 -5.92
CA GLN A 20 -18.48 55.87 -5.43
C GLN A 20 -17.84 56.41 -4.15
N ALA A 21 -17.45 55.53 -3.22
CA ALA A 21 -16.82 55.93 -1.98
C ALA A 21 -15.42 56.52 -2.22
N TRP A 22 -14.65 56.00 -3.14
CA TRP A 22 -13.32 56.54 -3.50
C TRP A 22 -13.42 57.90 -4.20
N LEU A 23 -14.33 58.02 -5.17
CA LEU A 23 -14.54 59.32 -5.87
C LEU A 23 -15.00 60.44 -4.94
N ASN A 24 -15.62 60.08 -3.82
CA ASN A 24 -16.11 61.03 -2.83
C ASN A 24 -15.29 61.01 -1.51
N GLN A 25 -14.11 60.46 -1.53
CA GLN A 25 -13.22 60.43 -0.38
C GLN A 25 -12.77 61.85 -0.02
N GLY A 26 -12.94 62.24 1.25
CA GLY A 26 -12.62 63.60 1.72
C GLY A 26 -13.79 64.59 1.66
N VAL A 27 -14.90 64.28 0.99
CA VAL A 27 -16.09 65.16 0.95
C VAL A 27 -16.97 64.92 2.17
N TYR A 28 -17.20 65.97 2.96
CA TYR A 28 -17.95 65.85 4.20
C TYR A 28 -19.37 65.31 3.98
N GLY A 29 -19.79 64.35 4.77
CA GLY A 29 -21.12 63.73 4.73
C GLY A 29 -21.37 62.66 3.66
N GLN A 30 -20.54 62.58 2.61
CA GLN A 30 -20.76 61.65 1.50
C GLN A 30 -20.68 60.17 1.90
N MET A 31 -19.78 59.79 2.78
CA MET A 31 -19.71 58.39 3.30
C MET A 31 -21.00 57.99 4.03
N THR A 32 -21.64 58.95 4.70
CA THR A 32 -22.93 58.71 5.35
C THR A 32 -24.06 58.60 4.34
N HIS A 33 -24.01 59.41 3.27
CA HIS A 33 -24.99 59.36 2.18
C HIS A 33 -24.93 58.04 1.42
N ILE A 34 -23.72 57.57 1.04
CA ILE A 34 -23.49 56.29 0.36
C ILE A 34 -23.96 55.13 1.25
N ALA A 35 -23.61 55.14 2.54
CA ALA A 35 -24.04 54.10 3.48
C ALA A 35 -25.57 54.02 3.59
N LYS A 36 -26.27 55.18 3.63
CA LYS A 36 -27.74 55.23 3.65
C LYS A 36 -28.36 54.76 2.33
N TYR A 37 -27.80 55.17 1.21
CA TYR A 37 -28.32 54.84 -0.12
C TYR A 37 -28.29 53.30 -0.36
N TYR A 38 -27.17 52.64 -0.01
CA TYR A 38 -27.02 51.19 -0.17
C TYR A 38 -27.48 50.39 1.07
N GLN A 39 -28.10 51.05 2.05
CA GLN A 39 -28.60 50.44 3.30
C GLN A 39 -27.52 49.56 4.03
N ILE A 40 -26.30 50.08 4.07
CA ILE A 40 -25.16 49.44 4.74
C ILE A 40 -24.68 50.31 5.92
N SER A 41 -24.00 49.68 6.89
CA SER A 41 -23.38 50.45 7.96
C SER A 41 -22.13 51.18 7.46
N ARG A 42 -21.82 52.33 8.05
CA ARG A 42 -20.56 53.03 7.75
C ARG A 42 -19.34 52.16 8.01
N THR A 43 -19.39 51.34 9.06
CA THR A 43 -18.34 50.40 9.39
C THR A 43 -18.12 49.38 8.25
N PHE A 44 -19.21 48.83 7.68
CA PHE A 44 -19.13 47.93 6.54
C PHE A 44 -18.56 48.63 5.29
N LEU A 45 -18.98 49.88 5.02
CA LEU A 45 -18.43 50.66 3.92
C LEU A 45 -16.91 50.85 4.03
N TYR A 46 -16.40 51.23 5.21
CA TYR A 46 -14.96 51.35 5.44
C TYR A 46 -14.22 50.02 5.38
N GLN A 47 -14.83 48.94 5.84
CA GLN A 47 -14.24 47.57 5.69
C GLN A 47 -14.16 47.16 4.21
N LEU A 48 -15.19 47.50 3.42
CA LEU A 48 -15.21 47.22 1.98
C LEU A 48 -14.13 48.02 1.25
N LEU A 49 -13.98 49.30 1.59
CA LEU A 49 -12.92 50.19 1.05
C LEU A 49 -11.52 49.68 1.42
N LEU A 50 -11.30 49.30 2.67
CA LEU A 50 -10.03 48.75 3.10
C LEU A 50 -9.69 47.43 2.38
N ALA A 51 -10.66 46.53 2.25
CA ALA A 51 -10.49 45.30 1.51
C ALA A 51 -10.17 45.56 0.03
N ALA A 52 -10.89 46.48 -0.60
CA ALA A 52 -10.64 46.87 -1.99
C ALA A 52 -9.25 47.50 -2.17
N HIS A 53 -8.82 48.34 -1.25
CA HIS A 53 -7.50 48.98 -1.28
C HIS A 53 -6.39 47.92 -1.19
N LEU A 54 -6.47 47.04 -0.22
CA LEU A 54 -5.48 45.93 -0.07
C LEU A 54 -5.42 45.02 -1.30
N HIS A 55 -6.56 44.68 -1.87
CA HIS A 55 -6.59 43.84 -3.08
C HIS A 55 -6.09 44.58 -4.32
N LEU A 56 -6.35 45.87 -4.46
CA LEU A 56 -5.85 46.67 -5.57
C LEU A 56 -4.36 47.02 -5.41
N GLU A 57 -3.88 47.24 -4.19
CA GLU A 57 -2.43 47.35 -3.95
C GLU A 57 -1.68 46.09 -4.40
N VAL A 58 -2.19 44.89 -4.03
CA VAL A 58 -1.64 43.63 -4.53
C VAL A 58 -1.78 43.50 -6.04
N LEU A 59 -2.92 43.98 -6.60
CA LEU A 59 -3.18 43.92 -8.04
C LEU A 59 -2.25 44.85 -8.86
N PHE A 60 -1.82 45.97 -8.32
CA PHE A 60 -1.01 46.98 -9.03
C PHE A 60 0.42 47.13 -8.52
N SER A 61 0.81 46.41 -7.45
CA SER A 61 2.14 46.55 -6.84
C SER A 61 3.28 46.06 -7.73
N ASP A 62 3.03 45.14 -8.65
CA ASP A 62 3.99 44.78 -9.69
C ASP A 62 3.27 44.00 -10.81
N ALA A 63 3.34 44.49 -12.05
CA ALA A 63 2.70 43.81 -13.19
C ALA A 63 3.25 42.38 -13.44
N LYS A 64 4.45 42.09 -12.94
CA LYS A 64 5.03 40.74 -12.96
C LYS A 64 4.45 39.82 -11.86
N LEU A 65 4.01 40.39 -10.72
CA LEU A 65 3.39 39.61 -9.63
C LEU A 65 1.93 39.24 -9.94
N LEU A 66 1.24 40.03 -10.77
CA LEU A 66 -0.14 39.77 -11.20
C LEU A 66 -0.28 38.45 -11.99
N PHE A 67 0.79 38.01 -12.64
CA PHE A 67 0.86 36.78 -13.38
C PHE A 67 1.73 35.72 -12.70
N GLN A 68 2.30 35.98 -11.56
CA GLN A 68 2.64 34.94 -10.63
C GLN A 68 1.34 34.47 -9.91
N LYS A 69 0.39 33.92 -10.70
CA LYS A 69 -0.34 32.75 -10.21
C LYS A 69 0.71 31.97 -9.46
N ASP A 70 0.42 31.57 -8.24
CA ASP A 70 1.23 30.64 -7.46
C ASP A 70 1.57 29.47 -8.41
N HIS A 71 2.54 29.70 -9.29
CA HIS A 71 3.03 28.73 -10.27
C HIS A 71 3.88 27.78 -9.47
N ARG A 72 3.19 26.94 -8.67
CA ARG A 72 3.80 25.64 -8.37
C ARG A 72 4.27 25.14 -9.71
N PRO A 73 5.56 24.85 -9.87
CA PRO A 73 6.07 24.47 -11.17
C PRO A 73 5.16 23.36 -11.71
N LEU A 74 4.74 23.45 -12.95
CA LEU A 74 3.85 22.44 -13.55
C LEU A 74 4.36 21.03 -13.26
N GLU A 75 5.68 20.85 -13.28
CA GLU A 75 6.37 19.61 -12.89
C GLU A 75 5.95 19.09 -11.51
N GLN A 76 5.87 19.95 -10.49
CA GLN A 76 5.42 19.55 -9.16
C GLN A 76 3.97 19.04 -9.19
N LEU A 77 3.08 19.75 -9.89
CA LEU A 77 1.69 19.33 -10.04
C LEU A 77 1.60 17.97 -10.75
N LEU A 78 2.36 17.78 -11.84
CA LEU A 78 2.41 16.51 -12.57
C LEU A 78 2.87 15.36 -11.67
N LEU A 79 3.97 15.56 -10.93
CA LEU A 79 4.50 14.56 -9.99
C LEU A 79 3.50 14.22 -8.89
N LEU A 80 2.84 15.23 -8.27
CA LEU A 80 1.83 15.02 -7.25
C LEU A 80 0.62 14.26 -7.80
N LEU A 81 0.09 14.64 -8.96
CA LEU A 81 -1.03 13.94 -9.59
C LEU A 81 -0.69 12.49 -9.95
N ARG A 82 0.53 12.24 -10.46
CA ARG A 82 0.94 10.89 -10.84
C ARG A 82 1.25 10.02 -9.64
N LEU A 83 2.06 10.47 -8.70
CA LEU A 83 2.60 9.64 -7.62
C LEU A 83 1.73 9.66 -6.36
N GLU A 84 1.27 10.81 -5.88
CA GLU A 84 0.37 10.87 -4.73
C GLU A 84 -1.08 10.58 -5.14
N GLY A 85 -1.56 11.18 -6.24
CA GLY A 85 -2.91 11.01 -6.75
C GLY A 85 -3.15 9.72 -7.54
N LYS A 86 -2.08 9.03 -7.96
CA LYS A 86 -2.13 7.78 -8.77
C LYS A 86 -2.96 7.92 -10.06
N CYS A 87 -3.07 9.17 -10.57
CA CYS A 87 -3.86 9.48 -11.74
C CYS A 87 -3.28 8.86 -13.01
N SER A 88 -4.15 8.45 -13.94
CA SER A 88 -3.73 8.07 -15.29
C SER A 88 -3.20 9.28 -16.06
N LEU A 89 -2.36 9.07 -17.07
CA LEU A 89 -1.85 10.17 -17.91
C LEU A 89 -2.99 10.96 -18.58
N LEU A 90 -4.05 10.26 -18.97
CA LEU A 90 -5.24 10.90 -19.55
C LEU A 90 -5.94 11.80 -18.53
N SER A 91 -6.13 11.33 -17.29
CA SER A 91 -6.73 12.12 -16.22
C SER A 91 -5.86 13.34 -15.87
N ILE A 92 -4.53 13.17 -15.83
CA ILE A 92 -3.59 14.28 -15.59
C ILE A 92 -3.73 15.33 -16.69
N ALA A 93 -3.75 14.92 -17.97
CA ALA A 93 -3.94 15.84 -19.10
C ALA A 93 -5.26 16.62 -18.96
N SER A 94 -6.36 15.94 -18.64
CA SER A 94 -7.66 16.59 -18.43
C SER A 94 -7.65 17.59 -17.28
N ILE A 95 -7.07 17.22 -16.13
CA ILE A 95 -7.01 18.09 -14.94
C ILE A 95 -6.15 19.33 -15.23
N VAL A 96 -4.97 19.14 -15.79
CA VAL A 96 -4.00 20.22 -16.07
C VAL A 96 -4.55 21.17 -17.12
N ASN A 97 -5.24 20.66 -18.14
CA ASN A 97 -5.89 21.48 -19.16
C ASN A 97 -7.10 22.25 -18.58
N ALA A 98 -7.89 21.62 -17.70
CA ALA A 98 -9.01 22.29 -17.01
C ALA A 98 -8.55 23.38 -16.03
N LEU A 99 -7.33 23.26 -15.49
CA LEU A 99 -6.72 24.27 -14.63
C LEU A 99 -6.00 25.38 -15.43
N GLU A 100 -6.18 25.41 -16.75
CA GLU A 100 -5.57 26.39 -17.67
C GLU A 100 -4.03 26.48 -17.61
N TYR A 101 -3.39 25.42 -17.10
CA TYR A 101 -1.96 25.23 -17.35
C TYR A 101 -1.85 24.80 -18.81
N HIS A 102 -1.29 25.54 -19.66
CA HIS A 102 -1.05 25.23 -21.09
C HIS A 102 -1.45 23.82 -21.58
N PRO A 103 -1.98 23.63 -22.78
CA PRO A 103 -2.45 22.32 -23.25
C PRO A 103 -1.31 21.30 -23.21
N ASN A 104 -1.47 20.27 -22.39
CA ASN A 104 -0.52 19.18 -22.25
C ASN A 104 -1.10 17.93 -22.90
N SER A 105 -0.42 17.41 -23.90
CA SER A 105 -0.80 16.13 -24.54
C SER A 105 -0.36 14.94 -23.67
N VAL A 106 -1.08 13.83 -23.80
CA VAL A 106 -0.69 12.56 -23.14
C VAL A 106 0.72 12.13 -23.56
N GLY A 107 1.12 12.39 -24.82
CA GLY A 107 2.47 12.10 -25.31
C GLY A 107 3.54 12.91 -24.56
N TYR A 108 3.31 14.21 -24.34
CA TYR A 108 4.21 15.04 -23.55
C TYR A 108 4.35 14.52 -22.11
N LEU A 109 3.23 14.20 -21.46
CA LEU A 109 3.24 13.65 -20.10
C LEU A 109 3.98 12.32 -20.04
N SER A 110 3.76 11.44 -21.01
CA SER A 110 4.49 10.17 -21.11
C SER A 110 5.99 10.39 -21.20
N GLN A 111 6.44 11.28 -22.08
CA GLN A 111 7.87 11.63 -22.21
C GLN A 111 8.44 12.26 -20.95
N PHE A 112 7.70 13.14 -20.30
CA PHE A 112 8.11 13.77 -19.04
C PHE A 112 8.38 12.71 -17.95
N PHE A 113 7.42 11.81 -17.69
CA PHE A 113 7.59 10.77 -16.67
C PHE A 113 8.66 9.74 -17.06
N HIS A 114 8.76 9.38 -18.34
CA HIS A 114 9.81 8.49 -18.82
C HIS A 114 11.21 9.10 -18.60
N SER A 115 11.43 10.34 -19.03
CA SER A 115 12.69 11.05 -18.81
C SER A 115 13.01 11.26 -17.32
N ALA A 116 12.02 11.49 -16.49
CA ALA A 116 12.21 11.60 -15.05
C ALA A 116 12.64 10.26 -14.43
N GLY A 117 11.98 9.16 -14.82
CA GLY A 117 12.30 7.82 -14.33
C GLY A 117 13.63 7.27 -14.81
N GLN A 118 14.09 7.65 -16.03
CA GLN A 118 15.40 7.25 -16.55
C GLN A 118 16.58 7.78 -15.71
N ARG A 119 16.38 8.88 -14.99
CA ARG A 119 17.42 9.48 -14.12
C ARG A 119 17.45 8.87 -12.73
N LEU A 120 16.56 7.95 -12.44
CA LEU A 120 16.45 7.28 -11.14
C LEU A 120 16.95 5.84 -11.27
N PRO A 121 17.65 5.33 -10.26
CA PRO A 121 18.11 3.95 -10.27
C PRO A 121 16.94 2.98 -10.03
N SER A 122 17.06 1.77 -10.53
CA SER A 122 16.20 0.63 -10.20
C SER A 122 16.63 -0.07 -8.91
N THR A 123 17.90 0.09 -8.51
CA THR A 123 18.48 -0.41 -7.27
C THR A 123 19.08 0.76 -6.50
N LEU A 124 18.71 0.89 -5.23
CA LEU A 124 19.21 1.94 -4.35
C LEU A 124 20.70 1.72 -4.09
N LEU A 125 21.49 2.78 -4.14
CA LEU A 125 22.93 2.73 -3.83
C LEU A 125 23.18 3.29 -2.43
N MET A 126 23.89 2.53 -1.60
CA MET A 126 24.33 2.99 -0.28
C MET A 126 25.81 3.43 -0.29
N PRO A 127 26.15 4.47 0.50
CA PRO A 127 27.55 4.95 0.55
C PRO A 127 28.50 3.98 1.27
N SER A 128 27.97 3.05 2.05
CA SER A 128 28.73 2.07 2.83
C SER A 128 27.97 0.76 2.96
N LYS A 129 28.67 -0.29 3.40
CA LYS A 129 28.05 -1.60 3.67
C LYS A 129 26.86 -1.46 4.62
N THR A 130 25.70 -1.90 4.17
CA THR A 130 24.44 -1.84 4.90
C THR A 130 23.86 -3.23 5.01
N TRP A 131 23.70 -3.70 6.26
CA TRP A 131 23.09 -5.00 6.53
C TRP A 131 21.57 -4.87 6.55
N VAL A 132 20.88 -5.73 5.80
CA VAL A 132 19.43 -5.71 5.65
C VAL A 132 18.86 -7.12 5.82
N PHE A 133 17.61 -7.22 6.27
CA PHE A 133 16.85 -8.44 6.17
C PHE A 133 15.88 -8.29 4.99
N SER A 134 16.15 -9.01 3.92
CA SER A 134 15.44 -8.87 2.66
C SER A 134 14.06 -9.52 2.71
N LEU A 135 13.06 -8.84 2.16
CA LEU A 135 11.76 -9.40 1.82
C LEU A 135 11.59 -9.33 0.32
N SER A 136 11.38 -10.45 -0.34
CA SER A 136 11.26 -10.50 -1.80
C SER A 136 9.97 -11.17 -2.22
N ASP A 137 9.38 -10.64 -3.29
CA ASP A 137 8.14 -11.13 -3.89
C ASP A 137 8.04 -10.68 -5.35
N GLU A 138 7.09 -11.25 -6.08
CA GLU A 138 6.82 -10.90 -7.47
C GLU A 138 5.37 -10.49 -7.68
N ILE A 139 5.16 -9.46 -8.50
CA ILE A 139 3.84 -9.11 -9.02
C ILE A 139 3.87 -9.07 -10.54
N PHE A 140 2.72 -9.24 -11.19
CA PHE A 140 2.68 -9.30 -12.64
C PHE A 140 2.10 -8.03 -13.26
N ALA A 141 2.83 -7.47 -14.23
CA ALA A 141 2.38 -6.45 -15.14
C ALA A 141 2.04 -7.14 -16.48
N SER A 142 0.75 -7.34 -16.76
CA SER A 142 0.31 -8.16 -17.90
C SER A 142 0.94 -9.55 -17.85
N HIS A 143 2.01 -9.79 -18.59
CA HIS A 143 2.72 -11.08 -18.63
C HIS A 143 4.18 -10.99 -18.12
N ALA A 144 4.64 -9.80 -17.77
CA ALA A 144 5.99 -9.58 -17.27
C ALA A 144 6.01 -9.53 -15.74
N PRO A 145 6.91 -10.25 -15.06
CA PRO A 145 7.06 -10.15 -13.62
C PRO A 145 7.78 -8.85 -13.24
N ILE A 146 7.34 -8.25 -12.14
CA ILE A 146 8.04 -7.18 -11.45
C ILE A 146 8.63 -7.81 -10.20
N LEU A 147 9.94 -7.88 -10.12
CA LEU A 147 10.66 -8.38 -8.97
C LEU A 147 10.86 -7.23 -7.98
N VAL A 148 10.52 -7.45 -6.72
CA VAL A 148 10.61 -6.44 -5.67
C VAL A 148 11.35 -7.01 -4.49
N THR A 149 12.38 -6.30 -4.03
CA THR A 149 13.06 -6.60 -2.77
C THR A 149 13.10 -5.37 -1.90
N LEU A 150 12.71 -5.52 -0.63
CA LEU A 150 12.71 -4.45 0.36
C LEU A 150 13.37 -4.89 1.67
N ASP A 151 13.75 -3.93 2.49
CA ASP A 151 14.25 -4.19 3.84
C ASP A 151 13.08 -4.33 4.83
N ALA A 152 13.07 -5.42 5.59
CA ALA A 152 12.01 -5.74 6.56
C ALA A 152 11.82 -4.68 7.65
N ARG A 153 12.89 -4.03 8.08
CA ARG A 153 12.88 -3.05 9.18
C ARG A 153 12.36 -1.70 8.74
N SER A 154 12.97 -1.15 7.71
CA SER A 154 12.68 0.19 7.21
C SER A 154 11.52 0.23 6.21
N THR A 155 11.20 -0.90 5.57
CA THR A 155 10.29 -1.00 4.42
C THR A 155 10.80 -0.26 3.16
N THR A 156 12.07 0.08 3.13
CA THR A 156 12.71 0.69 1.95
C THR A 156 12.73 -0.32 0.82
N ILE A 157 12.23 0.05 -0.36
CA ILE A 157 12.43 -0.74 -1.57
C ILE A 157 13.90 -0.61 -1.94
N LEU A 158 14.65 -1.71 -1.87
CA LEU A 158 16.07 -1.78 -2.17
C LEU A 158 16.29 -1.87 -3.68
N THR A 159 15.48 -2.70 -4.34
CA THR A 159 15.47 -2.85 -5.79
C THR A 159 14.09 -3.21 -6.30
N ILE A 160 13.76 -2.73 -7.51
CA ILE A 160 12.52 -3.02 -8.22
C ILE A 160 12.84 -3.15 -9.71
N GLU A 161 12.43 -4.26 -10.31
CA GLU A 161 12.82 -4.59 -11.67
C GLU A 161 11.64 -5.14 -12.47
N LEU A 162 11.45 -4.62 -13.68
CA LEU A 162 10.56 -5.21 -14.66
C LEU A 162 11.37 -6.28 -15.42
N ALA A 163 11.25 -7.52 -15.01
CA ALA A 163 12.02 -8.62 -15.53
C ALA A 163 11.36 -9.28 -16.77
N SER A 164 12.16 -9.99 -17.56
CA SER A 164 11.67 -10.78 -18.70
C SER A 164 10.96 -12.05 -18.26
N ASP A 165 11.43 -12.64 -17.17
CA ASP A 165 10.94 -13.87 -16.58
C ASP A 165 11.23 -13.92 -15.06
N ARG A 166 10.91 -15.03 -14.40
CA ARG A 166 11.13 -15.28 -12.98
C ARG A 166 12.04 -16.52 -12.74
N SER A 167 12.96 -16.76 -13.64
CA SER A 167 13.90 -17.88 -13.53
C SER A 167 14.86 -17.68 -12.36
N ALA A 168 15.58 -18.75 -12.00
CA ALA A 168 16.61 -18.67 -10.98
C ALA A 168 17.75 -17.73 -11.37
N GLU A 169 18.09 -17.67 -12.65
CA GLU A 169 19.12 -16.80 -13.20
C GLU A 169 18.70 -15.32 -13.05
N THR A 170 17.44 -15.00 -13.35
CA THR A 170 16.91 -13.64 -13.21
C THR A 170 16.89 -13.20 -11.76
N TRP A 171 16.40 -14.04 -10.85
CA TRP A 171 16.43 -13.76 -9.42
C TRP A 171 17.86 -13.67 -8.87
N LYS A 172 18.79 -14.51 -9.35
CA LYS A 172 20.20 -14.41 -8.99
C LYS A 172 20.78 -13.04 -9.34
N ALA A 173 20.61 -12.61 -10.58
CA ALA A 173 21.09 -11.29 -11.02
C ALA A 173 20.46 -10.15 -10.21
N HIS A 174 19.16 -10.25 -9.88
CA HIS A 174 18.43 -9.28 -9.07
C HIS A 174 19.02 -9.16 -7.64
N VAL A 175 19.38 -10.28 -7.01
CA VAL A 175 19.98 -10.30 -5.66
C VAL A 175 21.45 -9.86 -5.71
N GLU A 176 22.23 -10.28 -6.72
CA GLU A 176 23.62 -9.83 -6.90
C GLU A 176 23.73 -8.32 -7.09
N ALA A 177 22.73 -7.70 -7.73
CA ALA A 177 22.66 -6.25 -7.86
C ALA A 177 22.61 -5.53 -6.51
N LEU A 178 22.00 -6.13 -5.48
CA LEU A 178 21.97 -5.57 -4.12
C LEU A 178 23.37 -5.51 -3.52
N GLU A 179 24.15 -6.58 -3.64
CA GLU A 179 25.52 -6.63 -3.10
C GLU A 179 26.43 -5.62 -3.80
N ALA A 180 26.31 -5.50 -5.13
CA ALA A 180 27.02 -4.50 -5.92
C ALA A 180 26.66 -3.06 -5.49
N HIS A 181 25.49 -2.85 -4.88
CA HIS A 181 25.02 -1.57 -4.36
C HIS A 181 25.18 -1.42 -2.84
N HIS A 182 26.05 -2.23 -2.22
CA HIS A 182 26.45 -2.23 -0.82
C HIS A 182 25.37 -2.73 0.17
N PHE A 183 24.38 -3.47 -0.30
CA PHE A 183 23.44 -4.19 0.58
C PHE A 183 23.89 -5.61 0.81
N PHE A 184 24.02 -6.00 2.07
CA PHE A 184 24.41 -7.34 2.48
C PHE A 184 23.24 -7.98 3.24
N SER A 185 22.79 -9.14 2.79
CA SER A 185 21.62 -9.79 3.36
C SER A 185 21.99 -10.58 4.61
N LEU A 186 21.32 -10.28 5.73
CA LEU A 186 21.30 -11.09 6.94
C LEU A 186 20.40 -12.33 6.76
N GLY A 187 19.41 -12.22 5.90
CA GLY A 187 18.46 -13.26 5.59
C GLY A 187 17.40 -12.78 4.61
N LEU A 188 16.59 -13.71 4.15
CA LEU A 188 15.50 -13.50 3.21
C LEU A 188 14.21 -14.11 3.76
N ALA A 189 13.11 -13.36 3.73
CA ALA A 189 11.77 -13.93 3.84
C ALA A 189 11.04 -13.83 2.50
N SER A 190 10.49 -14.94 2.05
CA SER A 190 9.78 -15.04 0.78
C SER A 190 8.80 -16.20 0.78
N ASP A 191 7.97 -16.28 -0.25
CA ASP A 191 7.27 -17.51 -0.58
C ASP A 191 8.25 -18.58 -1.12
N ARG A 192 7.73 -19.78 -1.40
CA ARG A 192 8.52 -20.88 -1.96
C ARG A 192 8.56 -20.90 -3.48
N ALA A 193 8.50 -19.75 -4.14
CA ALA A 193 8.65 -19.70 -5.59
C ALA A 193 10.01 -20.31 -6.00
N PRO A 194 10.04 -21.36 -6.85
CA PRO A 194 11.26 -22.11 -7.09
C PRO A 194 12.40 -21.25 -7.67
N GLY A 195 12.07 -20.33 -8.58
CA GLY A 195 13.05 -19.40 -9.17
C GLY A 195 13.66 -18.47 -8.13
N LEU A 196 12.83 -17.86 -7.27
CA LEU A 196 13.27 -16.99 -6.19
C LEU A 196 14.18 -17.73 -5.21
N MET A 197 13.77 -18.92 -4.78
CA MET A 197 14.56 -19.74 -3.86
C MET A 197 15.93 -20.11 -4.43
N ALA A 198 15.95 -20.72 -5.63
CA ALA A 198 17.18 -21.17 -6.25
C ALA A 198 18.11 -20.00 -6.62
N GLY A 199 17.55 -18.92 -7.15
CA GLY A 199 18.30 -17.72 -7.50
C GLY A 199 18.93 -17.04 -6.30
N SER A 200 18.16 -16.85 -5.21
CA SER A 200 18.66 -16.23 -4.00
C SER A 200 19.74 -17.06 -3.30
N GLN A 201 19.59 -18.39 -3.26
CA GLN A 201 20.62 -19.30 -2.72
C GLN A 201 21.90 -19.29 -3.55
N ALA A 202 21.79 -19.13 -4.88
CA ALA A 202 22.94 -19.05 -5.77
C ALA A 202 23.65 -17.69 -5.75
N ALA A 203 22.94 -16.63 -5.33
CA ALA A 203 23.47 -15.26 -5.31
C ALA A 203 24.26 -14.94 -4.05
N CYS A 204 23.81 -15.41 -2.90
CA CYS A 204 24.45 -15.07 -1.63
C CYS A 204 24.28 -16.19 -0.59
N ASP A 205 25.29 -16.30 0.30
CA ASP A 205 25.27 -17.19 1.45
C ASP A 205 24.51 -16.50 2.59
N MET A 206 23.20 -16.69 2.63
CA MET A 206 22.31 -16.06 3.61
C MET A 206 22.32 -16.82 4.92
N ALA A 207 22.45 -16.11 6.04
CA ALA A 207 22.38 -16.71 7.36
C ALA A 207 20.99 -17.35 7.64
N TRP A 208 19.91 -16.72 7.13
CA TRP A 208 18.55 -17.15 7.42
C TRP A 208 17.67 -17.05 6.16
N TRP A 209 17.02 -18.15 5.80
CA TRP A 209 15.83 -18.11 4.95
C TRP A 209 14.60 -18.38 5.80
N VAL A 210 13.58 -17.50 5.71
CA VAL A 210 12.34 -17.55 6.48
C VAL A 210 11.18 -17.79 5.54
N ALA A 211 10.46 -18.88 5.76
CA ALA A 211 9.21 -19.14 5.06
C ALA A 211 8.15 -18.11 5.45
N ASP A 212 7.44 -17.55 4.48
CA ASP A 212 6.33 -16.63 4.76
C ASP A 212 5.15 -17.39 5.37
N TYR A 213 4.91 -17.20 6.64
CA TYR A 213 3.81 -17.87 7.37
C TYR A 213 2.44 -17.61 6.76
N PHE A 214 2.21 -16.44 6.17
CA PHE A 214 0.94 -16.15 5.51
C PHE A 214 0.71 -17.11 4.33
N HIS A 215 1.71 -17.30 3.48
CA HIS A 215 1.64 -18.21 2.34
C HIS A 215 1.61 -19.67 2.76
N GLU A 216 2.44 -20.06 3.73
CA GLU A 216 2.51 -21.44 4.20
C GLU A 216 1.19 -21.94 4.81
N PHE A 217 0.53 -21.12 5.59
CA PHE A 217 -0.69 -21.51 6.30
C PHE A 217 -1.99 -21.08 5.60
N ARG A 218 -1.93 -20.32 4.52
CA ARG A 218 -3.10 -19.78 3.81
C ARG A 218 -4.12 -20.85 3.48
N ASP A 219 -3.69 -21.93 2.82
CA ASP A 219 -4.57 -22.98 2.34
C ASP A 219 -5.25 -23.71 3.52
N LEU A 220 -4.56 -23.88 4.64
CA LEU A 220 -5.14 -24.46 5.86
C LEU A 220 -6.20 -23.51 6.47
N PHE A 221 -5.91 -22.22 6.55
CA PHE A 221 -6.89 -21.24 7.05
C PHE A 221 -8.11 -21.08 6.13
N GLU A 222 -7.97 -21.30 4.82
CA GLU A 222 -9.08 -21.27 3.86
C GLU A 222 -10.04 -22.46 4.00
N VAL A 223 -9.66 -23.54 4.67
CA VAL A 223 -10.57 -24.65 4.97
C VAL A 223 -11.67 -24.23 5.94
N LEU A 224 -11.40 -23.34 6.90
CA LEU A 224 -12.37 -22.94 7.92
C LEU A 224 -13.65 -22.31 7.32
N PRO A 225 -13.60 -21.28 6.44
CA PRO A 225 -14.81 -20.74 5.81
C PRO A 225 -15.51 -21.74 4.87
N GLN A 226 -14.82 -22.77 4.39
CA GLN A 226 -15.46 -23.84 3.61
C GLN A 226 -16.29 -24.75 4.54
N LEU A 227 -15.76 -25.09 5.72
CA LEU A 227 -16.48 -25.89 6.73
C LEU A 227 -17.63 -25.09 7.33
N GLU A 228 -17.47 -23.78 7.57
CA GLU A 228 -18.54 -22.90 8.01
C GLU A 228 -19.74 -22.94 7.06
N ARG A 229 -19.51 -22.83 5.75
CA ARG A 229 -20.57 -22.94 4.75
C ARG A 229 -21.24 -24.32 4.77
N LYS A 230 -20.49 -25.39 4.97
CA LYS A 230 -21.03 -26.76 5.11
C LYS A 230 -21.89 -26.90 6.35
N ALA A 231 -21.46 -26.34 7.49
CA ALA A 231 -22.22 -26.35 8.73
C ALA A 231 -23.55 -25.59 8.58
N TYR A 232 -23.56 -24.40 7.99
CA TYR A 232 -24.81 -23.67 7.69
C TYR A 232 -25.73 -24.41 6.74
N ALA A 233 -25.19 -25.07 5.72
CA ALA A 233 -26.00 -25.90 4.80
C ALA A 233 -26.64 -27.10 5.53
N ALA A 234 -25.88 -27.75 6.42
CA ALA A 234 -26.37 -28.87 7.23
C ALA A 234 -27.47 -28.41 8.23
N MET A 235 -27.29 -27.25 8.90
CA MET A 235 -28.32 -26.64 9.76
C MET A 235 -29.63 -26.36 8.98
N THR A 236 -29.50 -25.87 7.74
CA THR A 236 -30.67 -25.62 6.90
C THR A 236 -31.38 -26.92 6.53
N GLN A 237 -30.64 -27.97 6.18
CA GLN A 237 -31.21 -29.30 5.88
C GLN A 237 -31.90 -29.93 7.10
N GLU A 238 -31.30 -29.82 8.28
CA GLU A 238 -31.89 -30.27 9.54
C GLU A 238 -33.21 -29.53 9.82
N TYR A 239 -33.22 -28.21 9.70
CA TYR A 239 -34.43 -27.39 9.88
C TYR A 239 -35.55 -27.82 8.92
N GLU A 240 -35.25 -28.02 7.64
CA GLU A 240 -36.21 -28.48 6.65
C GLU A 240 -36.71 -29.90 6.95
N ALA A 241 -35.83 -30.81 7.36
CA ALA A 241 -36.19 -32.16 7.77
C ALA A 241 -37.08 -32.14 9.01
N ALA A 242 -36.78 -31.33 10.03
CA ALA A 242 -37.60 -31.12 11.21
C ALA A 242 -39.00 -30.58 10.87
N ARG A 243 -39.07 -29.59 9.97
CA ARG A 243 -40.32 -29.03 9.47
C ARG A 243 -41.19 -30.07 8.72
N THR A 244 -40.55 -30.89 7.85
CA THR A 244 -41.26 -31.95 7.15
C THR A 244 -41.71 -33.07 8.05
N PHE A 245 -40.93 -33.43 9.09
CA PHE A 245 -41.28 -34.37 10.14
C PHE A 245 -42.48 -33.87 10.92
N ALA A 246 -42.49 -32.63 11.40
CA ALA A 246 -43.59 -32.03 12.15
C ALA A 246 -44.93 -32.01 11.39
N ASN A 247 -44.87 -31.99 10.03
CA ASN A 247 -46.05 -31.99 9.16
C ASN A 247 -46.46 -33.39 8.66
N ALA A 248 -46.01 -34.49 9.33
CA ALA A 248 -46.40 -35.85 8.93
C ALA A 248 -47.86 -36.14 9.29
N LYS A 249 -48.64 -36.61 8.28
CA LYS A 249 -50.10 -36.87 8.43
C LYS A 249 -50.46 -38.36 8.57
N SER A 250 -49.51 -39.28 8.38
CA SER A 250 -49.74 -40.72 8.51
C SER A 250 -48.53 -41.38 9.16
N GLU A 251 -48.78 -42.50 9.83
CA GLU A 251 -47.78 -43.24 10.59
C GLU A 251 -46.64 -43.74 9.72
N ALA A 252 -46.92 -44.25 8.51
CA ALA A 252 -45.88 -44.67 7.56
C ALA A 252 -44.96 -43.52 7.10
N HIS A 253 -45.55 -42.33 6.90
CA HIS A 253 -44.78 -41.13 6.58
C HIS A 253 -44.01 -40.60 7.79
N LEU A 254 -44.53 -40.75 9.04
CA LEU A 254 -43.88 -40.35 10.26
C LEU A 254 -42.53 -41.07 10.43
N HIS A 255 -42.53 -42.42 10.34
CA HIS A 255 -41.29 -43.19 10.49
C HIS A 255 -40.23 -42.83 9.41
N LYS A 256 -40.65 -42.66 8.17
CA LYS A 256 -39.73 -42.27 7.09
C LYS A 256 -39.12 -40.87 7.32
N ARG A 257 -39.94 -39.91 7.72
CA ARG A 257 -39.52 -38.52 8.00
C ARG A 257 -38.68 -38.40 9.26
N LEU A 258 -38.94 -39.22 10.29
CA LEU A 258 -38.10 -39.32 11.47
C LEU A 258 -36.70 -39.81 11.10
N ALA A 259 -36.59 -40.90 10.37
CA ALA A 259 -35.27 -41.40 9.92
C ALA A 259 -34.48 -40.38 9.09
N HIS A 260 -35.20 -39.60 8.25
CA HIS A 260 -34.58 -38.50 7.50
C HIS A 260 -34.12 -37.36 8.43
N TYR A 261 -34.94 -36.99 9.41
CA TYR A 261 -34.57 -35.98 10.42
C TYR A 261 -33.37 -36.44 11.26
N ASP A 262 -33.36 -37.67 11.76
CA ASP A 262 -32.22 -38.22 12.53
C ASP A 262 -30.93 -38.24 11.74
N THR A 263 -31.01 -38.46 10.43
CA THR A 263 -29.84 -38.43 9.55
C THR A 263 -29.36 -36.98 9.35
N ALA A 264 -30.29 -36.04 9.10
CA ALA A 264 -29.95 -34.61 8.93
C ALA A 264 -29.39 -34.02 10.22
N HIS A 265 -29.98 -34.39 11.38
CA HIS A 265 -29.50 -33.97 12.71
C HIS A 265 -28.07 -34.42 12.96
N ARG A 266 -27.78 -35.73 12.79
CA ARG A 266 -26.40 -36.25 12.94
C ARG A 266 -25.41 -35.58 12.00
N THR A 267 -25.82 -35.34 10.76
CA THR A 267 -24.96 -34.64 9.78
C THR A 267 -24.68 -33.19 10.20
N CYS A 268 -25.68 -32.52 10.75
CA CYS A 268 -25.55 -31.15 11.30
C CYS A 268 -24.58 -31.13 12.49
N GLU A 269 -24.78 -32.01 13.48
CA GLU A 269 -23.89 -32.10 14.65
C GLU A 269 -22.44 -32.38 14.22
N GLN A 270 -22.22 -33.31 13.28
CA GLN A 270 -20.88 -33.63 12.80
C GLN A 270 -20.25 -32.43 12.06
N ALA A 271 -21.02 -31.72 11.22
CA ALA A 271 -20.49 -30.57 10.49
C ALA A 271 -20.14 -29.40 11.42
N MET A 272 -21.00 -29.14 12.44
CA MET A 272 -20.74 -28.11 13.45
C MET A 272 -19.51 -28.48 14.30
N ALA A 273 -19.44 -29.71 14.81
CA ALA A 273 -18.31 -30.17 15.62
C ALA A 273 -16.98 -30.07 14.85
N LEU A 274 -16.97 -30.45 13.57
CA LEU A 274 -15.78 -30.34 12.72
C LEU A 274 -15.34 -28.87 12.55
N TYR A 275 -16.29 -27.95 12.30
CA TYR A 275 -16.01 -26.52 12.21
C TYR A 275 -15.44 -25.97 13.52
N ASP A 276 -16.09 -26.26 14.66
CA ASP A 276 -15.69 -25.77 15.97
C ASP A 276 -14.30 -26.28 16.37
N HIS A 277 -14.04 -27.58 16.17
CA HIS A 277 -12.73 -28.16 16.45
C HIS A 277 -11.64 -27.53 15.58
N LEU A 278 -11.90 -27.36 14.27
CA LEU A 278 -10.92 -26.68 13.40
C LEU A 278 -10.68 -25.25 13.83
N ALA A 279 -11.72 -24.51 14.19
CA ALA A 279 -11.60 -23.11 14.64
C ALA A 279 -10.71 -23.00 15.90
N ILE A 280 -10.89 -23.92 16.87
CA ILE A 280 -10.06 -23.97 18.08
C ILE A 280 -8.61 -24.31 17.73
N LEU A 281 -8.37 -25.34 16.91
CA LEU A 281 -7.03 -25.78 16.56
C LEU A 281 -6.27 -24.70 15.75
N LEU A 282 -6.95 -23.99 14.86
CA LEU A 282 -6.36 -22.86 14.14
C LEU A 282 -6.03 -21.68 15.06
N HIS A 283 -6.83 -21.47 16.11
CA HIS A 283 -6.50 -20.46 17.12
C HIS A 283 -5.24 -20.87 17.90
N LEU A 284 -5.17 -22.11 18.37
CA LEU A 284 -3.98 -22.65 19.06
C LEU A 284 -2.74 -22.61 18.16
N LEU A 285 -2.90 -22.92 16.88
CA LEU A 285 -1.81 -22.85 15.90
C LEU A 285 -1.28 -21.40 15.76
N ARG A 286 -2.17 -20.40 15.70
CA ARG A 286 -1.73 -18.99 15.68
C ARG A 286 -0.94 -18.64 16.94
N GLU A 287 -1.42 -19.07 18.11
CA GLU A 287 -0.71 -18.85 19.38
C GLU A 287 0.66 -19.55 19.42
N ALA A 288 0.75 -20.78 18.89
CA ALA A 288 2.01 -21.52 18.82
C ALA A 288 3.06 -20.82 17.94
N LEU A 289 2.62 -20.08 16.91
CA LEU A 289 3.49 -19.31 16.01
C LEU A 289 3.93 -17.94 16.57
N HIS A 290 3.48 -17.56 17.77
CA HIS A 290 4.01 -16.37 18.45
C HIS A 290 5.39 -16.66 19.04
N VAL A 291 6.32 -15.72 18.85
CA VAL A 291 7.71 -15.82 19.34
C VAL A 291 7.79 -15.79 20.87
N CYS A 292 6.81 -15.13 21.50
CA CYS A 292 6.70 -14.99 22.94
C CYS A 292 5.61 -15.92 23.49
N SER A 293 5.92 -16.63 24.59
CA SER A 293 4.93 -17.39 25.36
C SER A 293 4.04 -16.44 26.19
N PRO A 294 2.84 -16.89 26.64
CA PRO A 294 1.98 -16.08 27.53
C PRO A 294 2.65 -15.66 28.85
N HIS A 295 3.76 -16.28 29.21
CA HIS A 295 4.53 -15.98 30.43
C HIS A 295 5.74 -15.06 30.19
N GLY A 296 5.85 -14.43 29.02
CA GLY A 296 6.93 -13.49 28.72
C GLY A 296 8.25 -14.12 28.30
N ARG A 297 8.30 -15.43 28.15
CA ARG A 297 9.53 -16.10 27.69
C ARG A 297 9.53 -16.25 26.19
N LEU A 298 10.68 -15.99 25.59
CA LEU A 298 10.90 -16.33 24.18
C LEU A 298 10.82 -17.86 24.04
N ARG A 299 10.07 -18.32 23.05
CA ARG A 299 9.87 -19.76 22.81
C ARG A 299 11.13 -20.37 22.21
N THR A 300 11.42 -21.60 22.60
CA THR A 300 12.52 -22.37 22.04
C THR A 300 12.08 -23.16 20.81
N VAL A 301 13.01 -23.44 19.91
CA VAL A 301 12.78 -24.25 18.72
C VAL A 301 12.15 -25.61 19.09
N GLU A 302 12.67 -26.26 20.12
CA GLU A 302 12.20 -27.60 20.55
C GLU A 302 10.76 -27.56 21.07
N ASN A 303 10.43 -26.56 21.90
CA ASN A 303 9.07 -26.42 22.42
C ASN A 303 8.05 -26.16 21.30
N VAL A 304 8.39 -25.27 20.35
CA VAL A 304 7.51 -24.97 19.22
C VAL A 304 7.40 -26.16 18.27
N ARG A 305 8.48 -26.85 18.01
CA ARG A 305 8.48 -28.11 17.21
C ARG A 305 7.51 -29.13 17.77
N SER A 306 7.62 -29.41 19.07
CA SER A 306 6.75 -30.37 19.75
C SER A 306 5.29 -29.96 19.73
N GLU A 307 5.03 -28.67 19.96
CA GLU A 307 3.68 -28.08 19.94
C GLU A 307 3.06 -28.11 18.53
N LEU A 308 3.82 -27.76 17.49
CA LEU A 308 3.34 -27.82 16.10
C LEU A 308 3.06 -29.25 15.65
N LEU A 309 3.92 -30.20 15.99
CA LEU A 309 3.68 -31.60 15.67
C LEU A 309 2.41 -32.12 16.33
N LEU A 310 2.21 -31.83 17.63
CA LEU A 310 0.98 -32.19 18.34
C LEU A 310 -0.26 -31.56 17.69
N LEU A 311 -0.22 -30.26 17.33
CA LEU A 311 -1.33 -29.60 16.66
C LEU A 311 -1.60 -30.19 15.28
N PHE A 312 -0.57 -30.55 14.52
CA PHE A 312 -0.73 -31.23 13.24
C PHE A 312 -1.35 -32.63 13.40
N ASP A 313 -1.00 -33.37 14.43
CA ASP A 313 -1.63 -34.65 14.73
C ASP A 313 -3.09 -34.51 15.11
N MET A 314 -3.44 -33.49 15.93
CA MET A 314 -4.82 -33.18 16.28
C MET A 314 -5.64 -32.70 15.07
N LEU A 315 -5.05 -31.92 14.17
CA LEU A 315 -5.71 -31.51 12.92
C LEU A 315 -5.96 -32.69 11.98
N GLU A 316 -5.01 -33.64 11.90
CA GLU A 316 -5.15 -34.84 11.09
C GLU A 316 -6.22 -35.79 11.64
N ALA A 317 -6.36 -35.85 12.98
CA ALA A 317 -7.39 -36.64 13.67
C ALA A 317 -8.83 -36.12 13.40
N LEU A 318 -9.02 -34.95 12.82
CA LEU A 318 -10.34 -34.48 12.37
C LEU A 318 -10.86 -35.24 11.14
N ASP A 319 -10.07 -36.11 10.54
CA ASP A 319 -10.40 -36.95 9.38
C ASP A 319 -11.06 -36.17 8.22
N CYS A 320 -10.49 -35.03 7.91
CA CYS A 320 -10.96 -34.17 6.83
C CYS A 320 -9.90 -34.10 5.72
N ALA A 321 -10.21 -34.63 4.53
CA ALA A 321 -9.30 -34.70 3.40
C ALA A 321 -8.71 -33.33 2.98
N ALA A 322 -9.49 -32.27 3.12
CA ALA A 322 -9.02 -30.90 2.83
C ALA A 322 -7.93 -30.47 3.82
N ILE A 323 -8.07 -30.82 5.10
CA ILE A 323 -7.04 -30.54 6.14
C ILE A 323 -5.79 -31.37 5.88
N SER A 324 -5.92 -32.69 5.71
CA SER A 324 -4.78 -33.59 5.49
C SER A 324 -3.94 -33.19 4.28
N LYS A 325 -4.59 -32.73 3.20
CA LYS A 325 -3.90 -32.21 2.01
C LYS A 325 -3.01 -31.00 2.34
N THR A 326 -3.46 -30.09 3.19
CA THR A 326 -2.69 -28.89 3.57
C THR A 326 -1.61 -29.17 4.59
N LEU A 327 -1.77 -30.19 5.43
CA LEU A 327 -0.76 -30.57 6.44
C LEU A 327 0.47 -31.26 5.86
N THR A 328 0.34 -32.00 4.76
CA THR A 328 1.45 -32.70 4.13
C THR A 328 2.66 -31.79 3.82
N PRO A 329 2.52 -30.66 3.12
CA PRO A 329 3.63 -29.74 2.87
C PRO A 329 4.13 -29.08 4.16
N LEU A 330 3.26 -28.75 5.12
CA LEU A 330 3.66 -28.13 6.39
C LEU A 330 4.55 -29.06 7.22
N ARG A 331 4.21 -30.36 7.30
CA ARG A 331 5.05 -31.36 7.96
C ARG A 331 6.40 -31.50 7.27
N LYS A 332 6.40 -31.59 5.94
CA LYS A 332 7.62 -31.73 5.14
C LYS A 332 8.60 -30.57 5.37
N HIS A 333 8.08 -29.38 5.56
CA HIS A 333 8.85 -28.14 5.67
C HIS A 333 8.87 -27.55 7.08
N LEU A 334 8.64 -28.38 8.10
CA LEU A 334 8.56 -27.94 9.50
C LEU A 334 9.83 -27.20 9.96
N ASP A 335 11.03 -27.64 9.53
CA ASP A 335 12.29 -26.99 9.92
C ASP A 335 12.41 -25.56 9.42
N ASP A 336 11.81 -25.25 8.30
CA ASP A 336 11.78 -23.89 7.74
C ASP A 336 10.82 -22.97 8.53
N LEU A 337 9.70 -23.55 9.03
CA LEU A 337 8.76 -22.84 9.89
C LEU A 337 9.38 -22.49 11.26
N LEU A 338 10.44 -23.18 11.65
CA LEU A 338 11.12 -22.96 12.94
C LEU A 338 12.23 -21.90 12.87
N VAL A 339 12.59 -21.38 11.71
CA VAL A 339 13.68 -20.40 11.56
C VAL A 339 13.49 -19.12 12.39
N PRO A 340 12.28 -18.51 12.49
CA PRO A 340 12.10 -17.33 13.36
C PRO A 340 12.37 -17.64 14.85
N PHE A 341 12.15 -18.87 15.30
CA PHE A 341 12.43 -19.30 16.67
C PHE A 341 13.93 -19.55 16.89
N LYS A 342 14.67 -20.02 15.87
CA LYS A 342 16.15 -20.06 15.91
C LYS A 342 16.73 -18.65 16.08
N GLN A 343 16.17 -17.66 15.37
CA GLN A 343 16.52 -16.25 15.54
C GLN A 343 16.19 -15.75 16.95
N ALA A 344 15.00 -16.09 17.48
CA ALA A 344 14.61 -15.72 18.84
C ALA A 344 15.53 -16.33 19.91
N GLU A 345 15.96 -17.58 19.75
CA GLU A 345 16.91 -18.22 20.65
C GLU A 345 18.28 -17.53 20.63
N ALA A 346 18.79 -17.19 19.43
CA ALA A 346 20.05 -16.46 19.30
C ALA A 346 19.98 -15.08 19.98
N ILE A 347 18.88 -14.35 19.75
CA ILE A 347 18.61 -13.04 20.40
C ILE A 347 18.49 -13.21 21.92
N ALA A 348 17.76 -14.22 22.40
CA ALA A 348 17.61 -14.49 23.82
C ALA A 348 18.96 -14.82 24.48
N ALA A 349 19.81 -15.59 23.81
CA ALA A 349 21.16 -15.87 24.32
C ALA A 349 21.99 -14.59 24.45
N GLU A 350 21.96 -13.72 23.44
CA GLU A 350 22.66 -12.42 23.48
C GLU A 350 22.13 -11.52 24.60
N LEU A 351 20.80 -11.36 24.71
CA LEU A 351 20.17 -10.47 25.68
C LEU A 351 20.41 -10.92 27.14
N ARG A 352 20.50 -12.21 27.42
CA ARG A 352 20.77 -12.75 28.77
C ARG A 352 22.11 -12.33 29.34
N PHE A 353 23.07 -11.94 28.51
CA PHE A 353 24.34 -11.38 28.99
C PHE A 353 24.20 -9.92 29.45
N MET A 354 23.19 -9.22 29.00
CA MET A 354 23.00 -7.79 29.23
C MET A 354 21.85 -7.47 30.17
N VAL A 355 20.83 -8.32 30.23
CA VAL A 355 19.59 -8.09 30.96
C VAL A 355 19.30 -9.26 31.89
N PRO A 356 19.03 -9.04 33.20
CA PRO A 356 18.57 -10.09 34.11
C PRO A 356 17.34 -10.80 33.58
N GLN A 357 17.25 -12.13 33.73
CA GLN A 357 16.18 -12.95 33.13
C GLN A 357 14.77 -12.45 33.50
N ALA A 358 14.52 -12.10 34.77
CA ALA A 358 13.21 -11.61 35.21
C ALA A 358 12.83 -10.28 34.53
N ALA A 359 13.77 -9.36 34.37
CA ALA A 359 13.54 -8.11 33.68
C ALA A 359 13.35 -8.32 32.16
N LEU A 360 14.09 -9.27 31.56
CA LEU A 360 13.93 -9.64 30.17
C LEU A 360 12.51 -10.22 29.93
N ASP A 361 12.03 -11.10 30.80
CA ASP A 361 10.68 -11.66 30.69
C ASP A 361 9.60 -10.55 30.71
N PHE A 362 9.73 -9.55 31.58
CA PHE A 362 8.83 -8.40 31.62
C PHE A 362 8.93 -7.53 30.37
N LEU A 363 10.12 -7.27 29.86
CA LEU A 363 10.31 -6.49 28.62
C LEU A 363 9.75 -7.23 27.40
N VAL A 364 9.87 -8.57 27.34
CA VAL A 364 9.28 -9.37 26.28
C VAL A 364 7.75 -9.32 26.32
N LEU A 365 7.14 -9.39 27.53
CA LEU A 365 5.69 -9.21 27.69
C LEU A 365 5.25 -7.81 27.26
N ALA A 366 5.95 -6.79 27.69
CA ALA A 366 5.67 -5.41 27.28
C ALA A 366 5.76 -5.22 25.77
N TRP A 367 6.78 -5.79 25.12
CA TRP A 367 6.93 -5.81 23.68
C TRP A 367 5.77 -6.54 22.99
N HIS A 368 5.37 -7.71 23.48
CA HIS A 368 4.24 -8.47 22.95
C HIS A 368 2.94 -7.64 22.99
N HIS A 369 2.63 -7.05 24.16
CA HIS A 369 1.42 -6.24 24.31
C HIS A 369 1.47 -4.96 23.47
N ALA A 370 2.61 -4.35 23.27
CA ALA A 370 2.77 -3.22 22.34
C ALA A 370 2.37 -3.61 20.91
N HIS A 371 2.84 -4.78 20.43
CA HIS A 371 2.54 -5.27 19.08
C HIS A 371 1.07 -5.65 18.90
N VAL A 372 0.49 -6.35 19.87
CA VAL A 372 -0.94 -6.73 19.84
C VAL A 372 -1.83 -5.49 19.91
N SER A 373 -1.45 -4.47 20.69
CA SER A 373 -2.15 -3.19 20.75
C SER A 373 -2.23 -2.50 19.40
N ASP A 374 -1.14 -2.50 18.66
CA ASP A 374 -1.09 -1.85 17.33
C ASP A 374 -1.99 -2.54 16.28
N GLN A 375 -2.23 -3.84 16.45
CA GLN A 375 -3.08 -4.65 15.56
C GLN A 375 -4.55 -4.73 16.02
N SER A 376 -4.84 -4.32 17.25
CA SER A 376 -6.15 -4.49 17.86
C SER A 376 -7.10 -3.33 17.56
N GLY A 377 -8.41 -3.66 17.42
CA GLY A 377 -9.48 -2.66 17.38
C GLY A 377 -9.60 -1.90 18.71
N SER A 378 -10.25 -0.74 18.68
CA SER A 378 -10.29 0.24 19.78
C SER A 378 -10.61 -0.32 21.17
N LYS A 379 -11.49 -1.32 21.28
CA LYS A 379 -11.90 -1.92 22.57
C LYS A 379 -10.80 -2.73 23.25
N LYS A 380 -10.00 -3.49 22.49
CA LYS A 380 -8.91 -4.30 23.03
C LYS A 380 -7.60 -3.50 23.16
N LYS A 381 -7.46 -2.43 22.39
CA LYS A 381 -6.27 -1.59 22.38
C LYS A 381 -5.93 -1.03 23.76
N GLY A 382 -6.93 -0.50 24.47
CA GLY A 382 -6.76 0.06 25.82
C GLY A 382 -6.26 -0.98 26.84
N TYR A 383 -6.78 -2.20 26.78
CA TYR A 383 -6.32 -3.31 27.63
C TYR A 383 -4.83 -3.63 27.36
N HIS A 384 -4.44 -3.82 26.11
CA HIS A 384 -3.05 -4.13 25.79
C HIS A 384 -2.09 -2.98 26.09
N GLN A 385 -2.55 -1.72 26.03
CA GLN A 385 -1.74 -0.58 26.46
C GLN A 385 -1.50 -0.60 27.98
N GLN A 386 -2.54 -0.91 28.78
CA GLN A 386 -2.42 -1.03 30.24
C GLN A 386 -1.49 -2.18 30.63
N GLU A 387 -1.62 -3.34 30.00
CA GLU A 387 -0.71 -4.48 30.21
C GLU A 387 0.74 -4.12 29.87
N ARG A 388 0.96 -3.50 28.72
CA ARG A 388 2.29 -3.00 28.34
C ARG A 388 2.89 -2.11 29.41
N ASP A 389 2.13 -1.12 29.88
CA ASP A 389 2.60 -0.13 30.83
C ASP A 389 2.85 -0.78 32.21
N PHE A 390 2.03 -1.76 32.60
CA PHE A 390 2.24 -2.55 33.81
C PHE A 390 3.56 -3.35 33.74
N TRP A 391 3.81 -4.07 32.64
CA TRP A 391 5.03 -4.86 32.51
C TRP A 391 6.28 -3.99 32.38
N LEU A 392 6.17 -2.79 31.79
CA LEU A 392 7.25 -1.81 31.79
C LEU A 392 7.57 -1.31 33.20
N ALA A 393 6.54 -1.04 34.01
CA ALA A 393 6.77 -0.64 35.42
C ALA A 393 7.43 -1.77 36.24
N CYS A 394 7.07 -3.04 35.99
CA CYS A 394 7.73 -4.18 36.62
C CYS A 394 9.22 -4.27 36.21
N ALA A 395 9.52 -4.04 34.94
CA ALA A 395 10.90 -4.02 34.44
C ALA A 395 11.70 -2.86 35.04
N ASP A 396 11.08 -1.67 35.12
CA ASP A 396 11.70 -0.47 35.71
C ASP A 396 12.08 -0.68 37.17
N GLY A 397 11.21 -1.32 37.94
CA GLY A 397 11.49 -1.70 39.33
C GLY A 397 12.71 -2.61 39.53
N LEU A 398 13.11 -3.38 38.49
CA LEU A 398 14.30 -4.25 38.50
C LEU A 398 15.55 -3.59 37.91
N LEU A 399 15.39 -2.69 36.91
CA LEU A 399 16.48 -2.15 36.11
C LEU A 399 16.85 -0.71 36.48
N GLY A 400 15.94 0.02 37.15
CA GLY A 400 16.16 1.43 37.52
C GLY A 400 16.52 2.29 36.30
N ASP A 401 17.53 3.13 36.44
CA ASP A 401 17.99 4.08 35.41
C ASP A 401 18.38 3.43 34.07
N ALA A 402 18.69 2.14 34.06
CA ALA A 402 19.02 1.41 32.83
C ALA A 402 17.80 0.96 32.04
N CYS A 403 16.57 1.07 32.58
CA CYS A 403 15.37 0.49 32.00
C CYS A 403 15.10 1.02 30.59
N ASP A 404 15.11 2.31 30.37
CA ASP A 404 14.79 2.89 29.05
C ASP A 404 15.80 2.48 27.96
N THR A 405 17.08 2.44 28.30
CA THR A 405 18.14 2.02 27.37
C THR A 405 18.01 0.54 27.01
N LEU A 406 17.79 -0.33 28.00
CA LEU A 406 17.64 -1.75 27.80
C LEU A 406 16.32 -2.11 27.10
N LYS A 407 15.24 -1.39 27.41
CA LYS A 407 13.95 -1.52 26.69
C LYS A 407 14.13 -1.25 25.19
N VAL A 408 14.79 -0.15 24.82
CA VAL A 408 15.04 0.18 23.40
C VAL A 408 15.83 -0.94 22.74
N LEU A 409 16.90 -1.41 23.39
CA LEU A 409 17.73 -2.51 22.90
C LEU A 409 16.92 -3.79 22.71
N VAL A 410 16.14 -4.22 23.72
CA VAL A 410 15.34 -5.45 23.67
C VAL A 410 14.27 -5.36 22.58
N PHE A 411 13.54 -4.25 22.52
CA PHE A 411 12.49 -4.05 21.51
C PHE A 411 13.07 -4.05 20.09
N ASP A 412 14.22 -3.39 19.88
CA ASP A 412 14.89 -3.34 18.58
C ASP A 412 15.33 -4.73 18.12
N LYS A 413 15.90 -5.53 19.03
CA LYS A 413 16.28 -6.91 18.76
C LYS A 413 15.09 -7.80 18.47
N LEU A 414 14.00 -7.71 19.22
CA LEU A 414 12.79 -8.50 18.99
C LEU A 414 12.06 -8.07 17.70
N ASP A 415 12.07 -6.79 17.38
CA ASP A 415 11.51 -6.25 16.13
C ASP A 415 12.28 -6.73 14.89
N SER A 416 13.52 -7.21 15.05
CA SER A 416 14.31 -7.79 13.96
C SER A 416 13.89 -9.22 13.58
N ILE A 417 13.06 -9.89 14.38
CA ILE A 417 12.57 -11.24 14.09
C ILE A 417 11.50 -11.18 12.99
N VAL A 418 11.85 -11.65 11.81
CA VAL A 418 10.94 -11.68 10.65
C VAL A 418 10.19 -13.00 10.59
N ARG A 419 8.87 -12.95 10.37
CA ARG A 419 8.00 -14.15 10.29
C ARG A 419 7.16 -14.21 9.02
N ALA A 420 7.07 -13.12 8.30
CA ALA A 420 6.26 -13.02 7.09
C ALA A 420 6.79 -11.94 6.17
N SER A 421 6.50 -12.08 4.89
CA SER A 421 6.78 -11.08 3.86
C SER A 421 5.63 -10.07 3.69
N SER A 422 4.69 -9.98 4.63
CA SER A 422 3.49 -9.13 4.53
C SER A 422 3.75 -7.65 4.22
N LEU A 423 4.95 -7.15 4.52
CA LEU A 423 5.38 -5.81 4.14
C LEU A 423 5.61 -5.66 2.63
N VAL A 424 5.98 -6.76 1.93
CA VAL A 424 6.06 -6.75 0.46
C VAL A 424 4.67 -6.61 -0.14
N GLU A 425 3.66 -7.27 0.44
CA GLU A 425 2.27 -7.12 0.02
C GLU A 425 1.77 -5.67 0.15
N MET A 426 2.25 -4.93 1.16
CA MET A 426 1.99 -3.49 1.26
C MET A 426 2.57 -2.74 0.05
N VAL A 427 3.79 -3.05 -0.37
CA VAL A 427 4.42 -2.45 -1.55
C VAL A 427 3.71 -2.89 -2.83
N ASN A 428 3.34 -4.15 -2.95
CA ASN A 428 2.52 -4.66 -4.04
C ASN A 428 1.18 -3.90 -4.13
N GLY A 429 0.53 -3.65 -2.99
CA GLY A 429 -0.66 -2.80 -2.87
C GLY A 429 -0.43 -1.35 -3.28
N LEU A 430 0.78 -0.83 -3.14
CA LEU A 430 1.16 0.49 -3.65
C LEU A 430 1.30 0.48 -5.19
N ILE A 431 1.86 -0.57 -5.79
CA ILE A 431 2.13 -0.67 -7.23
C ILE A 431 0.85 -0.97 -8.02
N ARG A 432 -0.04 -1.84 -7.52
CA ARG A 432 -1.28 -2.27 -8.20
C ARG A 432 -2.15 -1.13 -8.77
N PRO A 433 -2.38 0.01 -8.08
CA PRO A 433 -3.15 1.12 -8.66
C PRO A 433 -2.51 1.73 -9.91
N TYR A 434 -1.18 1.73 -10.01
CA TYR A 434 -0.49 2.20 -11.22
C TYR A 434 -0.66 1.18 -12.36
N LEU A 435 -0.55 -0.13 -12.08
CA LEU A 435 -0.83 -1.18 -13.05
C LEU A 435 -2.26 -1.06 -13.59
N ASN A 436 -3.24 -0.86 -12.72
CA ASN A 436 -4.63 -0.66 -13.10
C ASN A 436 -4.82 0.57 -14.00
N SER A 437 -4.15 1.69 -13.65
CA SER A 437 -4.25 2.94 -14.44
C SER A 437 -3.56 2.83 -15.81
N CYS A 438 -2.60 1.92 -15.98
CA CYS A 438 -1.86 1.67 -17.22
C CYS A 438 -2.35 0.41 -17.95
N LYS A 439 -3.47 -0.21 -17.53
CA LYS A 439 -3.98 -1.48 -18.09
C LYS A 439 -2.93 -2.60 -18.12
N GLY A 440 -2.14 -2.70 -17.06
CA GLY A 440 -1.05 -3.67 -16.94
C GLY A 440 0.23 -3.35 -17.72
N GLN A 441 0.26 -2.25 -18.46
CA GLN A 441 1.47 -1.80 -19.17
C GLN A 441 2.23 -0.82 -18.28
N ILE A 442 3.37 -1.23 -17.77
CA ILE A 442 4.27 -0.39 -16.96
C ILE A 442 5.68 -0.47 -17.52
N THR A 443 6.46 0.57 -17.34
CA THR A 443 7.87 0.61 -17.78
C THR A 443 8.77 0.63 -16.55
N GLN A 444 10.04 0.29 -16.74
CA GLN A 444 11.04 0.35 -15.68
C GLN A 444 11.15 1.76 -15.08
N GLU A 445 11.07 2.79 -15.90
CA GLU A 445 11.14 4.19 -15.48
C GLU A 445 9.97 4.57 -14.56
N ALA A 446 8.79 4.03 -14.83
CA ALA A 446 7.64 4.22 -13.94
C ALA A 446 7.84 3.52 -12.60
N LEU A 447 8.46 2.34 -12.59
CA LEU A 447 8.81 1.62 -11.36
C LEU A 447 9.87 2.39 -10.55
N ASN A 448 10.88 2.95 -11.20
CA ASN A 448 11.89 3.78 -10.55
C ASN A 448 11.28 5.00 -9.86
N LEU A 449 10.29 5.66 -10.51
CA LEU A 449 9.54 6.76 -9.90
C LEU A 449 8.73 6.31 -8.69
N ILE A 450 8.08 5.13 -8.76
CA ILE A 450 7.30 4.56 -7.65
C ILE A 450 8.22 4.21 -6.48
N MET A 451 9.37 3.60 -6.75
CA MET A 451 10.39 3.29 -5.74
C MET A 451 10.89 4.56 -5.06
N PHE A 452 11.26 5.58 -5.85
CA PHE A 452 11.70 6.85 -5.29
C PHE A 452 10.63 7.46 -4.39
N TYR A 453 9.38 7.55 -4.88
CA TYR A 453 8.25 8.08 -4.13
C TYR A 453 8.03 7.32 -2.82
N HIS A 454 8.00 5.98 -2.87
CA HIS A 454 7.84 5.16 -1.67
C HIS A 454 8.94 5.43 -0.65
N ASN A 455 10.19 5.39 -1.08
CA ASN A 455 11.35 5.51 -0.20
C ASN A 455 11.47 6.88 0.48
N HIS A 456 10.96 7.95 -0.15
CA HIS A 456 11.08 9.32 0.35
C HIS A 456 9.79 9.88 0.95
N ARG A 457 8.63 9.21 0.76
CA ARG A 457 7.36 9.65 1.33
C ARG A 457 7.25 9.26 2.79
N ARG A 458 6.93 10.24 3.65
CA ARG A 458 6.66 9.97 5.07
C ARG A 458 5.30 9.31 5.26
N TYR A 459 5.22 8.30 6.12
CA TYR A 459 3.98 7.63 6.49
C TYR A 459 3.02 8.59 7.18
N LYS A 460 1.75 8.55 6.79
CA LYS A 460 0.69 9.42 7.36
C LYS A 460 0.12 8.87 8.67
N SER A 461 0.27 7.57 8.92
CA SER A 461 -0.29 6.87 10.08
C SER A 461 0.50 5.60 10.39
N GLY A 462 0.14 4.94 11.51
CA GLY A 462 0.73 3.67 11.95
C GLY A 462 2.06 3.83 12.70
N LYS A 463 2.72 2.69 12.99
CA LYS A 463 3.98 2.60 13.77
C LYS A 463 5.10 3.50 13.22
N ARG A 464 5.12 3.74 11.91
CA ARG A 464 6.15 4.53 11.21
C ARG A 464 5.71 5.96 10.87
N GLN A 465 4.62 6.45 11.48
CA GLN A 465 4.07 7.78 11.20
C GLN A 465 5.14 8.89 11.29
N GLY A 466 5.15 9.79 10.30
CA GLY A 466 6.08 10.92 10.22
C GLY A 466 7.48 10.58 9.74
N LYS A 467 7.80 9.29 9.52
CA LYS A 467 9.09 8.82 8.99
C LYS A 467 8.94 8.33 7.56
N ALA A 468 9.96 8.54 6.74
CA ALA A 468 10.09 7.93 5.43
C ALA A 468 10.88 6.61 5.53
N PRO A 469 10.63 5.62 4.64
CA PRO A 469 11.42 4.39 4.62
C PRO A 469 12.93 4.65 4.59
N LEU A 470 13.40 5.55 3.75
CA LEU A 470 14.82 5.89 3.65
C LEU A 470 15.38 6.53 4.93
N GLU A 471 14.59 7.33 5.65
CA GLU A 471 14.98 7.86 6.98
C GLU A 471 15.16 6.74 8.01
N LEU A 472 14.31 5.70 7.94
CA LEU A 472 14.41 4.54 8.82
C LEU A 472 15.62 3.66 8.49
N LEU A 473 15.95 3.52 7.20
CA LEU A 473 17.11 2.74 6.75
C LEU A 473 18.42 3.43 7.11
N THR A 474 18.51 4.73 6.84
CA THR A 474 19.77 5.50 6.99
C THR A 474 19.97 6.11 8.37
N GLY A 475 18.91 6.21 9.17
CA GLY A 475 18.90 6.94 10.44
C GLY A 475 18.99 8.46 10.27
N LYS A 476 18.99 8.99 9.04
CA LYS A 476 19.13 10.41 8.75
C LYS A 476 17.80 10.99 8.27
N PRO A 477 17.36 12.17 8.78
CA PRO A 477 16.16 12.82 8.29
C PRO A 477 16.36 13.32 6.86
N LEU A 478 15.29 13.28 6.06
CA LEU A 478 15.27 13.88 4.72
C LEU A 478 15.25 15.40 4.83
N GLU A 479 16.08 16.07 4.04
CA GLU A 479 16.28 17.52 4.04
C GLU A 479 15.08 18.29 3.49
N ALA A 480 14.29 17.65 2.59
CA ALA A 480 13.15 18.26 1.92
C ALA A 480 12.01 17.25 1.69
N PRO A 481 10.79 17.69 1.34
CA PRO A 481 9.71 16.81 0.91
C PRO A 481 10.10 16.01 -0.34
N TRP A 482 9.55 14.79 -0.48
CA TRP A 482 9.89 13.86 -1.57
C TRP A 482 9.81 14.48 -2.99
N TRP A 483 8.82 15.33 -3.24
CA TRP A 483 8.64 15.96 -4.55
C TRP A 483 9.74 16.99 -4.87
N GLU A 484 10.28 17.63 -3.86
CA GLU A 484 11.38 18.58 -4.01
C GLU A 484 12.71 17.85 -4.24
N LEU A 485 12.97 16.80 -3.46
CA LEU A 485 14.11 15.90 -3.67
C LEU A 485 14.08 15.29 -5.08
N LEU A 486 12.91 14.84 -5.54
CA LEU A 486 12.75 14.31 -6.88
C LEU A 486 13.06 15.37 -7.95
N ARG A 487 12.55 16.60 -7.77
CA ARG A 487 12.85 17.70 -8.70
C ARG A 487 14.34 18.04 -8.77
N GLN A 488 15.05 17.94 -7.67
CA GLN A 488 16.50 18.16 -7.65
C GLN A 488 17.23 17.10 -8.48
N GLN A 489 16.82 15.83 -8.37
CA GLN A 489 17.44 14.73 -9.15
C GLN A 489 17.10 14.75 -10.64
N ILE A 490 15.88 15.18 -11.00
CA ILE A 490 15.47 15.22 -12.40
C ILE A 490 15.88 16.50 -13.14
N LYS A 491 16.36 17.55 -12.44
CA LYS A 491 16.96 18.71 -13.11
C LYS A 491 18.24 18.30 -13.84
N PRO A 492 18.45 18.74 -15.09
CA PRO A 492 19.75 18.56 -15.74
C PRO A 492 20.81 19.30 -14.91
N GLU A 493 21.95 18.65 -14.68
CA GLU A 493 23.14 19.33 -14.17
C GLU A 493 23.41 20.53 -15.10
N GLN A 494 23.63 21.70 -14.49
CA GLN A 494 24.01 22.91 -15.22
C GLN A 494 25.50 22.82 -15.57
N ASP A 495 25.88 21.79 -16.32
CA ASP A 495 27.11 21.80 -17.05
C ASP A 495 26.89 22.53 -18.40
N GLY A 496 27.70 23.53 -18.67
CA GLY A 496 27.62 24.58 -19.66
C GLY A 496 27.30 24.26 -21.12
N THR A 497 26.64 23.16 -21.43
CA THR A 497 26.05 22.86 -22.72
C THR A 497 24.53 22.75 -22.54
N ARG A 498 23.84 23.76 -23.02
CA ARG A 498 22.39 23.84 -23.10
C ARG A 498 21.80 22.63 -23.83
N GLY A 499 21.57 21.55 -23.15
CA GLY A 499 20.52 20.60 -23.50
C GLY A 499 19.18 21.24 -23.10
N ALA A 500 18.71 22.16 -23.90
CA ALA A 500 17.38 22.68 -23.78
C ALA A 500 16.41 21.50 -23.81
N TRP A 501 15.48 21.42 -22.87
CA TRP A 501 14.23 20.70 -23.05
C TRP A 501 13.77 20.95 -24.49
N PRO A 502 13.32 19.93 -25.24
CA PRO A 502 12.96 20.13 -26.63
C PRO A 502 12.07 21.35 -26.73
N ALA A 503 12.59 22.38 -27.37
CA ALA A 503 11.87 23.61 -27.60
C ALA A 503 10.56 23.22 -28.29
N ARG A 504 9.43 23.68 -27.75
CA ARG A 504 8.13 23.46 -28.40
C ARG A 504 8.28 23.86 -29.85
N PRO A 505 7.87 23.00 -30.79
CA PRO A 505 7.75 23.50 -32.16
C PRO A 505 6.80 24.70 -32.14
N PRO A 506 7.12 25.79 -32.84
CA PRO A 506 6.27 26.95 -32.90
C PRO A 506 4.90 26.50 -33.38
N LEU A 507 3.84 26.85 -32.61
CA LEU A 507 2.45 26.70 -33.05
C LEU A 507 2.28 27.59 -34.28
N HIS A 508 2.37 27.01 -35.48
CA HIS A 508 1.83 27.64 -36.65
C HIS A 508 0.31 27.70 -36.46
N LEU A 509 -0.19 28.89 -36.14
CA LEU A 509 -1.60 29.22 -36.30
C LEU A 509 -1.93 28.99 -37.78
N VAL A 510 -2.54 27.85 -38.08
CA VAL A 510 -3.22 27.65 -39.37
C VAL A 510 -4.47 28.52 -39.29
N VAL A 511 -4.36 29.72 -39.77
CA VAL A 511 -5.54 30.56 -40.11
C VAL A 511 -6.21 29.83 -41.26
N ASN A 512 -7.30 29.11 -40.97
CA ASN A 512 -8.16 28.57 -42.01
C ASN A 512 -8.87 29.75 -42.72
N ASN A 513 -8.33 30.15 -43.85
CA ASN A 513 -9.09 30.86 -44.86
C ASN A 513 -10.09 29.86 -45.47
N ALA A 514 -11.35 30.07 -45.17
CA ALA A 514 -12.44 29.34 -45.78
C ALA A 514 -12.42 29.54 -47.31
N GLY A 515 -12.40 28.44 -48.04
CA GLY A 515 -12.73 28.40 -49.44
C GLY A 515 -11.59 27.91 -50.35
N GLN A 516 -11.37 26.64 -50.41
CA GLN A 516 -11.09 25.86 -51.65
C GLN A 516 -10.86 24.40 -51.27
N THR A 517 -11.70 23.54 -51.78
CA THR A 517 -11.57 22.07 -51.73
C THR A 517 -10.37 21.64 -52.59
N ALA A 518 -9.35 21.03 -51.96
CA ALA A 518 -8.32 20.28 -52.67
C ALA A 518 -8.24 18.88 -52.05
N GLN A 519 -8.47 17.87 -52.88
CA GLN A 519 -8.29 16.47 -52.58
C GLN A 519 -6.81 16.18 -52.26
N PRO A 520 -6.49 15.32 -51.31
CA PRO A 520 -5.11 14.89 -51.08
C PRO A 520 -4.66 13.91 -52.18
N ALA A 521 -3.51 14.18 -52.78
CA ALA A 521 -2.83 13.29 -53.72
C ALA A 521 -2.29 12.05 -52.98
N MET A 522 -2.55 10.87 -53.54
CA MET A 522 -1.99 9.60 -53.12
C MET A 522 -0.54 9.46 -53.57
N PRO A 523 0.37 8.85 -52.79
CA PRO A 523 1.69 8.47 -53.27
C PRO A 523 1.60 7.24 -54.21
N PRO A 524 2.50 7.12 -55.19
CA PRO A 524 2.45 6.07 -56.21
C PRO A 524 3.01 4.74 -55.68
N GLY A 525 2.28 3.65 -55.92
CA GLY A 525 2.81 2.29 -56.02
C GLY A 525 2.40 1.31 -54.93
N GLN A 526 1.18 0.79 -55.01
CA GLN A 526 0.90 -0.61 -54.69
C GLN A 526 -0.35 -1.07 -55.43
N THR A 527 -0.18 -2.11 -56.26
CA THR A 527 -1.15 -2.74 -57.12
C THR A 527 -2.24 -3.46 -56.32
N MET A 528 -3.49 -3.22 -56.69
CA MET A 528 -4.65 -4.00 -56.28
C MET A 528 -4.54 -5.43 -56.76
N VAL A 529 -4.84 -6.38 -55.87
CA VAL A 529 -5.31 -7.72 -56.24
C VAL A 529 -6.77 -7.83 -55.78
N ASP A 530 -7.62 -7.92 -56.73
CA ASP A 530 -9.06 -8.12 -56.63
C ASP A 530 -9.36 -9.60 -56.32
N SER A 531 -10.15 -9.88 -55.29
CA SER A 531 -10.85 -11.15 -55.17
C SER A 531 -12.21 -10.93 -54.50
N ARG A 532 -13.21 -10.84 -55.35
CA ARG A 532 -14.64 -11.00 -55.03
C ARG A 532 -14.90 -12.45 -54.66
N GLY A 533 -15.81 -12.66 -53.71
CA GLY A 533 -16.50 -13.94 -53.54
C GLY A 533 -17.14 -14.10 -52.16
N ALA A 534 -18.37 -13.61 -52.04
CA ALA A 534 -19.57 -14.26 -51.56
C ALA A 534 -19.48 -15.23 -50.34
N SER A 535 -20.20 -15.03 -49.28
CA SER A 535 -21.59 -15.47 -49.10
C SER A 535 -22.02 -15.31 -47.63
N ALA A 536 -23.24 -14.90 -47.49
CA ALA A 536 -23.99 -14.77 -46.23
C ALA A 536 -24.14 -16.11 -45.50
N ASN A 537 -24.13 -16.07 -44.16
CA ASN A 537 -25.21 -16.71 -43.42
C ASN A 537 -25.38 -16.19 -42.00
N ASN A 538 -26.58 -15.80 -41.75
CA ASN A 538 -27.30 -15.51 -40.53
C ASN A 538 -27.15 -16.60 -39.46
N ARG A 539 -26.98 -16.23 -38.19
CA ARG A 539 -27.74 -16.78 -37.05
C ARG A 539 -27.51 -15.97 -35.80
N GLN A 540 -28.58 -15.42 -35.31
CA GLN A 540 -28.75 -14.81 -33.98
C GLN A 540 -28.96 -15.87 -32.87
N PRO A 541 -29.11 -15.48 -31.61
CA PRO A 541 -28.46 -16.10 -30.47
C PRO A 541 -29.37 -17.07 -29.72
N GLN A 542 -28.80 -17.87 -28.86
CA GLN A 542 -29.53 -18.53 -27.78
C GLN A 542 -28.83 -18.36 -26.46
N ASP A 543 -29.62 -17.82 -25.55
CA ASP A 543 -29.44 -17.86 -24.11
C ASP A 543 -29.25 -19.29 -23.60
N SER A 544 -28.40 -19.46 -22.61
CA SER A 544 -28.64 -20.45 -21.55
C SER A 544 -27.92 -20.03 -20.27
N GLU A 545 -28.75 -19.80 -19.30
CA GLU A 545 -28.48 -19.75 -17.86
C GLU A 545 -27.85 -21.05 -17.33
N ALA A 546 -27.28 -20.89 -16.14
CA ALA A 546 -27.13 -21.85 -15.06
C ALA A 546 -25.99 -22.90 -15.15
N ALA A 547 -25.01 -22.77 -14.31
CA ALA A 547 -24.79 -23.57 -13.10
C ALA A 547 -23.66 -22.94 -12.27
#